data_9b72d7e69113eb27dc965a967284350f
#
_entry.id   9b72d7e69113eb27dc965a967284350f
#
_cell.length_a   1.000
_cell.length_b   1.000
_cell.length_c   1.000
_cell.angle_alpha   90.00
_cell.angle_beta   90.00
_cell.angle_gamma   90.00
#
_symmetry.space_group_name_H-M   'P 1'
#
loop_
_entity.id
_entity.type
_entity.pdbx_description
1 polymer ?
#
loop_
_entity_poly.entity_id
_entity_poly.type
_entity_poly.pdbx_seq_one_letter_code
_entity_poly.pdbx_strand_id
1 'polypeptide(L)'
;MLQSYTKLDLPIKFKPVFDAAHFADKKFAHEPIKINDIDPLFLKFLDHLGVTVKYAEVFYRGVNNPLLVHIDGATESNDVKLNYIYGVGTSKMRWYKLKPDRSVKREYNVNNTAHISAASDDVDEVFSASVGEASLVNVGQLHGVTDISEPRICYCLCLYNKTTGERLQWNEAVIIFRKFIKPTA
;
A
#
# COMPACT_ATOMS: atom_id res chain seq x y z
N MET A 1 4.88 -10.70 17.01
CA MET A 1 5.05 -9.44 16.23
C MET A 1 4.02 -9.52 15.12
N LEU A 2 3.08 -8.59 15.03
CA LEU A 2 2.10 -8.54 13.92
C LEU A 2 2.89 -8.26 12.65
N GLN A 3 2.89 -9.22 11.74
CA GLN A 3 3.51 -9.05 10.43
C GLN A 3 2.69 -7.98 9.67
N SER A 4 3.34 -6.91 9.25
CA SER A 4 2.66 -5.77 8.60
C SER A 4 2.61 -5.87 7.08
N TYR A 5 3.10 -6.99 6.53
CA TYR A 5 3.24 -7.22 5.10
C TYR A 5 3.14 -8.71 4.76
N THR A 6 2.44 -9.04 3.68
CA THR A 6 2.46 -10.40 3.13
C THR A 6 2.30 -10.38 1.62
N LYS A 7 3.11 -11.20 0.93
CA LYS A 7 3.03 -11.39 -0.53
C LYS A 7 1.87 -12.31 -0.87
N LEU A 8 1.21 -12.02 -1.99
CA LEU A 8 0.10 -12.83 -2.49
C LEU A 8 0.43 -13.44 -3.85
N ASP A 9 -0.13 -14.61 -4.10
CA ASP A 9 -0.22 -15.22 -5.42
C ASP A 9 -1.70 -15.37 -5.80
N LEU A 10 -2.23 -14.31 -6.42
CA LEU A 10 -3.63 -14.26 -6.78
C LEU A 10 -3.88 -14.94 -8.13
N PRO A 11 -4.97 -15.70 -8.28
CA PRO A 11 -5.28 -16.41 -9.53
C PRO A 11 -5.65 -15.45 -10.68
N ILE A 12 -6.10 -14.25 -10.34
CA ILE A 12 -6.41 -13.18 -11.31
C ILE A 12 -5.43 -12.04 -11.05
N LYS A 13 -4.64 -11.72 -12.07
CA LYS A 13 -3.66 -10.61 -12.00
C LYS A 13 -4.38 -9.29 -12.20
N PHE A 14 -4.00 -8.31 -11.41
CA PHE A 14 -4.40 -6.92 -11.63
C PHE A 14 -3.78 -6.42 -12.94
N LYS A 15 -4.57 -5.76 -13.77
CA LYS A 15 -4.08 -5.11 -14.98
C LYS A 15 -3.85 -3.64 -14.70
N PRO A 16 -2.66 -3.07 -15.03
CA PRO A 16 -2.39 -1.66 -14.87
C PRO A 16 -3.44 -0.81 -15.58
N VAL A 17 -3.92 0.23 -14.89
CA VAL A 17 -4.83 1.24 -15.47
C VAL A 17 -4.05 2.28 -16.28
N PHE A 18 -2.82 2.56 -15.86
CA PHE A 18 -1.89 3.46 -16.53
C PHE A 18 -0.64 2.67 -16.97
N ASP A 19 -0.13 2.96 -18.14
CA ASP A 19 1.17 2.43 -18.57
C ASP A 19 2.34 3.26 -18.03
N ALA A 20 3.56 2.76 -18.23
CA ALA A 20 4.75 3.47 -17.77
C ALA A 20 4.96 4.81 -18.49
N ALA A 21 4.48 4.96 -19.74
CA ALA A 21 4.62 6.19 -20.53
C ALA A 21 3.81 7.34 -19.90
N HIS A 22 2.70 7.04 -19.21
CA HIS A 22 1.93 8.05 -18.48
C HIS A 22 2.77 8.81 -17.43
N PHE A 23 3.85 8.20 -16.95
CA PHE A 23 4.71 8.75 -15.90
C PHE A 23 6.11 9.15 -16.39
N ALA A 24 6.41 9.06 -17.71
CA ALA A 24 7.77 9.19 -18.24
C ALA A 24 8.51 10.47 -17.80
N ASP A 25 7.80 11.60 -17.72
CA ASP A 25 8.38 12.91 -17.38
C ASP A 25 8.20 13.28 -15.90
N LYS A 26 7.69 12.36 -15.08
CA LYS A 26 7.37 12.64 -13.68
C LYS A 26 8.46 12.08 -12.76
N LYS A 27 8.83 12.83 -11.74
CA LYS A 27 9.64 12.32 -10.61
C LYS A 27 8.75 11.65 -9.56
N PHE A 28 7.52 12.13 -9.44
CA PHE A 28 6.50 11.65 -8.53
C PHE A 28 5.12 11.91 -9.12
N ALA A 29 4.20 10.97 -8.90
CA ALA A 29 2.78 11.19 -9.13
C ALA A 29 1.95 10.45 -8.07
N HIS A 30 0.79 11.01 -7.77
CA HIS A 30 -0.25 10.42 -6.95
C HIS A 30 -1.59 10.77 -7.59
N GLU A 31 -2.26 9.76 -8.14
CA GLU A 31 -3.48 9.95 -8.91
C GLU A 31 -4.58 8.98 -8.45
N PRO A 32 -5.84 9.43 -8.33
CA PRO A 32 -6.95 8.53 -8.06
C PRO A 32 -7.25 7.65 -9.27
N ILE A 33 -7.73 6.44 -9.02
CA ILE A 33 -8.20 5.49 -10.04
C ILE A 33 -9.70 5.38 -9.92
N LYS A 34 -10.43 5.55 -11.02
CA LYS A 34 -11.86 5.27 -11.05
C LYS A 34 -12.07 3.76 -10.95
N ILE A 35 -12.97 3.33 -10.09
CA ILE A 35 -13.23 1.88 -9.88
C ILE A 35 -13.66 1.20 -11.18
N ASN A 36 -14.39 1.91 -12.05
CA ASN A 36 -14.82 1.39 -13.35
C ASN A 36 -13.67 1.18 -14.36
N ASP A 37 -12.49 1.73 -14.10
CA ASP A 37 -11.31 1.52 -14.95
C ASP A 37 -10.53 0.25 -14.53
N ILE A 38 -10.88 -0.34 -13.39
CA ILE A 38 -10.29 -1.60 -12.92
C ILE A 38 -10.95 -2.78 -13.66
N ASP A 39 -10.13 -3.77 -14.06
CA ASP A 39 -10.61 -4.97 -14.74
C ASP A 39 -11.80 -5.59 -13.99
N PRO A 40 -12.99 -5.73 -14.62
CA PRO A 40 -14.18 -6.29 -13.99
C PRO A 40 -13.99 -7.71 -13.47
N LEU A 41 -13.12 -8.52 -14.11
CA LEU A 41 -12.83 -9.88 -13.66
C LEU A 41 -12.08 -9.86 -12.33
N PHE A 42 -11.16 -8.90 -12.17
CA PHE A 42 -10.45 -8.70 -10.91
C PHE A 42 -11.39 -8.24 -9.79
N LEU A 43 -12.25 -7.27 -10.06
CA LEU A 43 -13.28 -6.83 -9.09
C LEU A 43 -14.24 -7.97 -8.72
N LYS A 44 -14.68 -8.77 -9.70
CA LYS A 44 -15.53 -9.94 -9.45
C LYS A 44 -14.81 -11.00 -8.59
N PHE A 45 -13.52 -11.20 -8.78
CA PHE A 45 -12.73 -12.10 -7.92
C PHE A 45 -12.72 -11.61 -6.47
N LEU A 46 -12.46 -10.33 -6.23
CA LEU A 46 -12.53 -9.75 -4.87
C LEU A 46 -13.93 -9.87 -4.27
N ASP A 47 -14.96 -9.64 -5.07
CA ASP A 47 -16.35 -9.78 -4.67
C ASP A 47 -16.70 -11.19 -4.18
N HIS A 48 -16.17 -12.24 -4.83
CA HIS A 48 -16.31 -13.63 -4.39
C HIS A 48 -15.61 -13.93 -3.05
N LEU A 49 -14.60 -13.13 -2.70
CA LEU A 49 -13.96 -13.20 -1.39
C LEU A 49 -14.71 -12.40 -0.31
N GLY A 50 -15.84 -11.79 -0.64
CA GLY A 50 -16.56 -10.91 0.27
C GLY A 50 -15.91 -9.53 0.44
N VAL A 51 -15.09 -9.12 -0.52
CA VAL A 51 -14.31 -7.88 -0.47
C VAL A 51 -14.76 -6.96 -1.60
N THR A 52 -14.89 -5.67 -1.31
CA THR A 52 -15.12 -4.62 -2.32
C THR A 52 -14.03 -3.55 -2.25
N VAL A 53 -13.78 -2.90 -3.39
CA VAL A 53 -12.88 -1.74 -3.50
C VAL A 53 -13.75 -0.49 -3.61
N LYS A 54 -13.62 0.44 -2.68
CA LYS A 54 -14.33 1.73 -2.72
C LYS A 54 -13.43 2.89 -3.15
N TYR A 55 -12.13 2.73 -2.96
CA TYR A 55 -11.13 3.72 -3.32
C TYR A 55 -9.88 3.02 -3.85
N ALA A 56 -9.32 3.57 -4.91
CA ALA A 56 -8.08 3.11 -5.50
C ALA A 56 -7.24 4.31 -5.97
N GLU A 57 -5.94 4.15 -5.89
CA GLU A 57 -4.98 5.19 -6.24
C GLU A 57 -3.70 4.58 -6.81
N VAL A 58 -2.98 5.36 -7.58
CA VAL A 58 -1.66 5.00 -8.07
C VAL A 58 -0.61 5.98 -7.56
N PHE A 59 0.49 5.43 -7.11
CA PHE A 59 1.70 6.17 -6.77
C PHE A 59 2.80 5.81 -7.74
N TYR A 60 3.39 6.83 -8.34
CA TYR A 60 4.62 6.70 -9.11
C TYR A 60 5.79 7.32 -8.34
N ARG A 61 6.91 6.65 -8.33
CA ARG A 61 8.18 7.11 -7.77
C ARG A 61 9.30 6.82 -8.75
N GLY A 62 10.04 7.86 -9.13
CA GLY A 62 11.29 7.72 -9.88
C GLY A 62 12.41 7.16 -9.02
N VAL A 63 13.52 6.83 -9.65
CA VAL A 63 14.74 6.33 -8.99
C VAL A 63 15.20 7.28 -7.89
N ASN A 64 15.66 6.73 -6.78
CA ASN A 64 16.14 7.47 -5.61
C ASN A 64 15.15 8.49 -5.03
N ASN A 65 13.85 8.27 -5.24
CA ASN A 65 12.78 9.11 -4.69
C ASN A 65 11.98 8.33 -3.63
N PRO A 66 12.49 8.19 -2.39
CA PRO A 66 11.84 7.40 -1.35
C PRO A 66 10.51 8.01 -0.92
N LEU A 67 9.62 7.18 -0.39
CA LEU A 67 8.44 7.61 0.32
C LEU A 67 8.79 7.78 1.79
N LEU A 68 8.61 9.01 2.29
CA LEU A 68 8.89 9.37 3.68
C LEU A 68 8.03 8.57 4.66
N VAL A 69 8.45 8.52 5.92
CA VAL A 69 7.73 7.80 6.97
C VAL A 69 6.39 8.46 7.24
N HIS A 70 5.30 7.69 7.11
CA HIS A 70 3.93 8.20 7.27
C HIS A 70 2.96 7.08 7.69
N ILE A 71 1.74 7.48 8.02
CA ILE A 71 0.57 6.62 8.17
C ILE A 71 -0.48 7.09 7.17
N ASP A 72 -1.11 6.17 6.47
CA ASP A 72 -2.23 6.46 5.57
C ASP A 72 -3.52 6.70 6.37
N GLY A 73 -3.59 7.82 7.05
CA GLY A 73 -4.75 8.19 7.87
C GLY A 73 -4.42 9.20 8.95
N ALA A 74 -5.46 9.65 9.66
CA ALA A 74 -5.37 10.66 10.71
C ALA A 74 -4.93 10.11 12.08
N THR A 75 -4.94 8.77 12.23
CA THR A 75 -4.59 8.04 13.45
C THR A 75 -3.98 6.70 13.09
N GLU A 76 -3.22 6.13 14.02
CA GLU A 76 -2.80 4.73 13.91
C GLU A 76 -4.02 3.80 13.85
N SER A 77 -3.90 2.79 12.99
CA SER A 77 -4.93 1.77 12.80
C SER A 77 -4.29 0.46 12.33
N ASN A 78 -5.12 -0.53 12.02
CA ASN A 78 -4.69 -1.74 11.32
C ASN A 78 -5.27 -1.81 9.91
N ASP A 79 -5.51 -0.65 9.30
CA ASP A 79 -6.04 -0.56 7.95
C ASP A 79 -5.11 -1.22 6.94
N VAL A 80 -5.70 -1.96 6.01
CA VAL A 80 -4.96 -2.69 5.00
C VAL A 80 -5.25 -2.12 3.60
N LYS A 81 -4.23 -2.18 2.74
CA LYS A 81 -4.36 -2.02 1.30
C LYS A 81 -3.88 -3.29 0.58
N LEU A 82 -4.50 -3.58 -0.55
CA LEU A 82 -3.96 -4.52 -1.53
C LEU A 82 -3.15 -3.72 -2.53
N ASN A 83 -1.84 -3.95 -2.55
CA ASN A 83 -0.93 -3.25 -3.42
C ASN A 83 -0.49 -4.14 -4.58
N TYR A 84 -0.46 -3.57 -5.79
CA TYR A 84 0.21 -4.14 -6.96
C TYR A 84 1.34 -3.22 -7.38
N ILE A 85 2.55 -3.79 -7.52
CA ILE A 85 3.77 -3.02 -7.75
C ILE A 85 4.45 -3.49 -9.01
N TYR A 86 4.73 -2.54 -9.89
CA TYR A 86 5.54 -2.69 -11.10
C TYR A 86 6.81 -1.86 -10.95
N GLY A 87 7.94 -2.37 -11.47
CA GLY A 87 9.24 -1.76 -11.22
C GLY A 87 9.64 -1.98 -9.75
N VAL A 88 9.82 -3.25 -9.39
CA VAL A 88 10.11 -3.62 -7.99
C VAL A 88 11.55 -3.24 -7.62
N GLY A 89 12.50 -3.51 -8.52
CA GLY A 89 13.93 -3.28 -8.29
C GLY A 89 14.39 -3.81 -6.94
N THR A 90 15.16 -2.99 -6.22
CA THR A 90 15.60 -3.27 -4.85
C THR A 90 14.70 -2.66 -3.78
N SER A 91 13.57 -2.06 -4.18
CA SER A 91 12.74 -1.29 -3.24
C SER A 91 12.25 -2.14 -2.07
N LYS A 92 12.25 -1.52 -0.89
CA LYS A 92 11.80 -2.12 0.38
C LYS A 92 10.69 -1.29 0.98
N MET A 93 9.69 -1.96 1.51
CA MET A 93 8.80 -1.35 2.49
C MET A 93 9.38 -1.53 3.88
N ARG A 94 9.32 -0.49 4.68
CA ARG A 94 9.83 -0.47 6.05
C ARG A 94 8.75 0.03 6.99
N TRP A 95 8.67 -0.59 8.16
CA TRP A 95 7.78 -0.17 9.25
C TRP A 95 8.62 0.33 10.41
N TYR A 96 8.07 1.31 11.10
CA TYR A 96 8.79 2.06 12.10
C TYR A 96 7.99 2.19 13.40
N LYS A 97 8.70 2.42 14.46
CA LYS A 97 8.17 2.82 15.76
C LYS A 97 8.73 4.21 16.10
N LEU A 98 7.88 5.07 16.63
CA LEU A 98 8.29 6.37 17.12
C LEU A 98 9.23 6.20 18.31
N LYS A 99 10.35 6.94 18.33
CA LYS A 99 11.26 6.98 19.48
C LYS A 99 10.59 7.64 20.67
N PRO A 100 11.02 7.34 21.91
CA PRO A 100 10.56 8.05 23.09
C PRO A 100 10.72 9.57 22.92
N ASP A 101 9.76 10.33 23.46
CA ASP A 101 9.76 11.81 23.46
C ASP A 101 9.74 12.47 22.07
N ARG A 102 9.44 11.72 21.02
CA ARG A 102 9.22 12.24 19.68
C ARG A 102 7.73 12.30 19.36
N SER A 103 7.38 13.15 18.41
CA SER A 103 6.00 13.36 17.99
C SER A 103 5.86 13.23 16.47
N VAL A 104 4.68 12.84 16.05
CA VAL A 104 4.28 12.84 14.65
C VAL A 104 3.65 14.18 14.29
N LYS A 105 3.68 14.50 12.99
CA LYS A 105 2.98 15.66 12.42
C LYS A 105 1.75 15.19 11.67
N ARG A 106 0.64 15.88 11.86
CA ARG A 106 -0.54 15.71 11.02
C ARG A 106 -0.43 16.63 9.81
N GLU A 107 -0.52 16.07 8.64
CA GLU A 107 -0.41 16.79 7.38
C GLU A 107 -1.61 16.45 6.47
N TYR A 108 -1.77 17.21 5.40
CA TYR A 108 -2.79 16.98 4.40
C TYR A 108 -2.12 16.89 3.04
N ASN A 109 -2.46 15.86 2.28
CA ASN A 109 -1.96 15.70 0.92
C ASN A 109 -2.67 16.66 -0.05
N VAL A 110 -2.27 16.62 -1.32
CA VAL A 110 -2.85 17.46 -2.39
C VAL A 110 -4.35 17.27 -2.60
N ASN A 111 -4.90 16.13 -2.15
CA ASN A 111 -6.33 15.81 -2.20
C ASN A 111 -7.05 16.14 -0.88
N ASN A 112 -6.43 16.94 0.00
CA ASN A 112 -6.95 17.31 1.34
C ASN A 112 -7.25 16.09 2.22
N THR A 113 -6.53 14.96 2.03
CA THR A 113 -6.64 13.78 2.87
C THR A 113 -5.61 13.86 3.98
N ALA A 114 -6.08 13.72 5.22
CA ALA A 114 -5.19 13.74 6.38
C ALA A 114 -4.29 12.49 6.40
N HIS A 115 -3.02 12.71 6.69
CA HIS A 115 -2.05 11.66 6.98
C HIS A 115 -1.13 12.10 8.13
N ILE A 116 -0.46 11.14 8.72
CA ILE A 116 0.52 11.39 9.76
C ILE A 116 1.91 11.19 9.14
N SER A 117 2.85 12.07 9.43
CA SER A 117 4.26 11.93 9.05
C SER A 117 5.17 11.96 10.27
N ALA A 118 6.35 11.34 10.14
CA ALA A 118 7.43 11.40 11.12
C ALA A 118 8.75 11.67 10.41
N ALA A 119 9.65 12.41 11.08
CA ALA A 119 11.00 12.56 10.58
C ALA A 119 11.76 11.23 10.68
N SER A 120 12.65 10.95 9.72
CA SER A 120 13.44 9.71 9.73
C SER A 120 14.27 9.52 10.99
N ASP A 121 14.75 10.61 11.57
CA ASP A 121 15.56 10.59 12.80
C ASP A 121 14.73 10.36 14.07
N ASP A 122 13.40 10.50 13.98
CA ASP A 122 12.46 10.36 15.09
C ASP A 122 11.90 8.94 15.23
N VAL A 123 12.29 8.01 14.34
CA VAL A 123 11.76 6.66 14.30
C VAL A 123 12.87 5.60 14.31
N ASP A 124 12.53 4.41 14.81
CA ASP A 124 13.33 3.20 14.70
C ASP A 124 12.67 2.22 13.76
N GLU A 125 13.43 1.63 12.81
CA GLU A 125 12.93 0.55 11.97
C GLU A 125 12.68 -0.70 12.83
N VAL A 126 11.48 -1.26 12.70
CA VAL A 126 11.09 -2.47 13.44
C VAL A 126 10.89 -3.67 12.53
N PHE A 127 10.65 -3.42 11.24
CA PHE A 127 10.46 -4.47 10.24
C PHE A 127 10.71 -3.92 8.84
N SER A 128 11.25 -4.76 7.96
CA SER A 128 11.34 -4.46 6.52
C SER A 128 11.02 -5.68 5.68
N ALA A 129 10.48 -5.44 4.48
CA ALA A 129 10.17 -6.47 3.51
C ALA A 129 10.55 -6.01 2.11
N SER A 130 11.14 -6.92 1.32
CA SER A 130 11.25 -6.73 -0.12
C SER A 130 9.86 -6.79 -0.73
N VAL A 131 9.51 -5.79 -1.52
CA VAL A 131 8.18 -5.73 -2.14
C VAL A 131 7.98 -6.85 -3.15
N GLY A 132 6.74 -7.22 -3.38
CA GLY A 132 6.32 -8.18 -4.41
C GLY A 132 5.26 -7.56 -5.31
N GLU A 133 4.96 -8.22 -6.42
CA GLU A 133 3.92 -7.73 -7.35
C GLU A 133 2.59 -7.49 -6.64
N ALA A 134 2.05 -8.50 -5.96
CA ALA A 134 0.82 -8.40 -5.18
C ALA A 134 1.11 -8.59 -3.69
N SER A 135 0.56 -7.73 -2.85
CA SER A 135 0.77 -7.80 -1.40
C SER A 135 -0.35 -7.14 -0.60
N LEU A 136 -0.64 -7.70 0.58
CA LEU A 136 -1.35 -6.98 1.63
C LEU A 136 -0.35 -6.16 2.43
N VAL A 137 -0.70 -4.93 2.71
CA VAL A 137 0.15 -3.96 3.41
C VAL A 137 -0.65 -3.30 4.52
N ASN A 138 -0.18 -3.40 5.76
CA ASN A 138 -0.74 -2.63 6.87
C ASN A 138 -0.23 -1.18 6.74
N VAL A 139 -1.12 -0.30 6.31
CA VAL A 139 -0.82 1.12 6.07
C VAL A 139 -1.25 2.03 7.21
N GLY A 140 -1.90 1.46 8.21
CA GLY A 140 -2.32 2.17 9.42
C GLY A 140 -1.23 2.32 10.47
N GLN A 141 -0.01 1.86 10.20
CA GLN A 141 1.17 2.01 11.03
C GLN A 141 2.25 2.83 10.32
N LEU A 142 3.17 3.43 11.05
CA LEU A 142 4.29 4.19 10.48
C LEU A 142 5.06 3.31 9.50
N HIS A 143 5.08 3.70 8.23
CA HIS A 143 5.77 2.98 7.17
C HIS A 143 6.34 3.92 6.12
N GLY A 144 7.22 3.39 5.27
CA GLY A 144 7.81 4.11 4.16
C GLY A 144 8.34 3.17 3.10
N VAL A 145 8.81 3.72 1.99
CA VAL A 145 9.46 2.97 0.90
C VAL A 145 10.82 3.54 0.62
N THR A 146 11.84 2.68 0.61
CA THR A 146 13.23 3.06 0.38
C THR A 146 13.87 2.20 -0.72
N ASP A 147 15.13 2.45 -1.02
CA ASP A 147 15.98 1.65 -1.91
C ASP A 147 15.37 1.50 -3.33
N ILE A 148 14.76 2.57 -3.84
CA ILE A 148 14.13 2.59 -5.17
C ILE A 148 15.22 2.71 -6.24
N SER A 149 15.60 1.57 -6.84
CA SER A 149 16.65 1.48 -7.88
C SER A 149 16.13 1.61 -9.30
N GLU A 150 14.83 1.49 -9.51
CA GLU A 150 14.16 1.69 -10.80
C GLU A 150 12.79 2.38 -10.59
N PRO A 151 12.21 3.00 -11.64
CA PRO A 151 10.89 3.62 -11.53
C PRO A 151 9.86 2.63 -11.01
N ARG A 152 9.11 3.04 -9.99
CA ARG A 152 8.14 2.19 -9.28
C ARG A 152 6.73 2.75 -9.42
N ILE A 153 5.83 1.91 -9.92
CA ILE A 153 4.39 2.18 -9.99
C ILE A 153 3.69 1.29 -8.96
N CYS A 154 2.95 1.87 -8.04
CA CYS A 154 2.19 1.14 -7.03
C CYS A 154 0.71 1.47 -7.13
N TYR A 155 -0.09 0.50 -7.51
CA TYR A 155 -1.55 0.56 -7.46
C TYR A 155 -1.99 0.12 -6.08
N CYS A 156 -2.68 1.00 -5.37
CA CYS A 156 -3.15 0.80 -4.00
C CYS A 156 -4.68 0.69 -4.00
N LEU A 157 -5.20 -0.44 -3.57
CA LEU A 157 -6.63 -0.70 -3.50
C LEU A 157 -7.07 -0.73 -2.03
N CYS A 158 -7.94 0.18 -1.64
CA CYS A 158 -8.54 0.22 -0.32
C CYS A 158 -9.66 -0.81 -0.25
N LEU A 159 -9.47 -1.83 0.58
CA LEU A 159 -10.36 -2.97 0.72
C LEU A 159 -11.41 -2.73 1.81
N TYR A 160 -12.64 -3.12 1.51
CA TYR A 160 -13.77 -3.04 2.42
C TYR A 160 -14.49 -4.39 2.51
N ASN A 161 -14.98 -4.73 3.67
CA ASN A 161 -15.87 -5.86 3.86
C ASN A 161 -17.19 -5.60 3.13
N LYS A 162 -17.57 -6.48 2.22
CA LYS A 162 -18.77 -6.31 1.40
C LYS A 162 -20.05 -6.30 2.22
N THR A 163 -20.10 -7.06 3.31
CA THR A 163 -21.28 -7.21 4.16
C THR A 163 -21.46 -6.02 5.10
N THR A 164 -20.39 -5.63 5.80
CA THR A 164 -20.46 -4.52 6.79
C THR A 164 -20.24 -3.15 6.15
N GLY A 165 -19.59 -3.09 5.00
CA GLY A 165 -19.19 -1.85 4.36
C GLY A 165 -18.04 -1.12 5.04
N GLU A 166 -17.45 -1.72 6.06
CA GLU A 166 -16.31 -1.20 6.82
C GLU A 166 -14.98 -1.52 6.13
N ARG A 167 -13.97 -0.69 6.40
CA ARG A 167 -12.62 -0.92 5.89
C ARG A 167 -12.01 -2.16 6.51
N LEU A 168 -11.40 -3.03 5.69
CA LEU A 168 -10.75 -4.24 6.19
C LEU A 168 -9.57 -3.91 7.09
N GLN A 169 -9.52 -4.58 8.22
CA GLN A 169 -8.40 -4.56 9.14
C GLN A 169 -7.41 -5.69 8.80
N TRP A 170 -6.16 -5.53 9.19
CA TRP A 170 -5.08 -6.46 8.88
C TRP A 170 -5.42 -7.94 9.14
N ASN A 171 -5.88 -8.26 10.35
CA ASN A 171 -6.17 -9.65 10.72
C ASN A 171 -7.30 -10.25 9.88
N GLU A 172 -8.34 -9.47 9.57
CA GLU A 172 -9.45 -9.88 8.73
C GLU A 172 -8.97 -10.15 7.29
N ALA A 173 -8.19 -9.23 6.72
CA ALA A 173 -7.64 -9.39 5.39
C ALA A 173 -6.75 -10.63 5.27
N VAL A 174 -5.87 -10.89 6.25
CA VAL A 174 -5.02 -12.08 6.27
C VAL A 174 -5.86 -13.36 6.28
N ILE A 175 -6.97 -13.41 7.03
CA ILE A 175 -7.87 -14.56 7.04
C ILE A 175 -8.53 -14.77 5.68
N ILE A 176 -9.05 -13.70 5.06
CA ILE A 176 -9.73 -13.74 3.77
C ILE A 176 -8.76 -14.24 2.66
N PHE A 177 -7.55 -13.68 2.65
CA PHE A 177 -6.55 -13.96 1.60
C PHE A 177 -5.64 -15.15 1.91
N ARG A 178 -5.84 -15.87 3.03
CA ARG A 178 -4.92 -16.93 3.54
C ARG A 178 -4.49 -17.96 2.49
N LYS A 179 -5.39 -18.35 1.57
CA LYS A 179 -5.12 -19.35 0.52
C LYS A 179 -4.15 -18.85 -0.56
N PHE A 180 -3.95 -17.55 -0.63
CA PHE A 180 -3.12 -16.88 -1.63
C PHE A 180 -1.83 -16.32 -1.04
N ILE A 181 -1.61 -16.48 0.26
CA ILE A 181 -0.39 -16.00 0.93
C ILE A 181 0.78 -16.87 0.46
N LYS A 182 1.80 -16.22 -0.11
CA LYS A 182 3.06 -16.91 -0.44
C LYS A 182 3.80 -17.25 0.85
N PRO A 183 4.33 -18.48 0.98
CA PRO A 183 5.23 -18.79 2.08
C PRO A 183 6.39 -17.78 2.13
N THR A 184 6.72 -17.31 3.30
CA THR A 184 7.97 -16.57 3.52
C THR A 184 9.13 -17.54 3.34
N ALA A 185 9.98 -17.27 2.34
CA ALA A 185 11.23 -18.01 2.16
C ALA A 185 12.18 -17.77 3.33
#